data_3d42e1f443114208b09c72c267e9e857
#
_entry.id   3d42e1f443114208b09c72c267e9e857
#
_cell.length_a   1.000
_cell.length_b   1.000
_cell.length_c   1.000
_cell.angle_alpha   90.00
_cell.angle_beta   90.00
_cell.angle_gamma   90.00
#
_symmetry.space_group_name_H-M   'P 1'
#
loop_
_entity.id
_entity.type
_entity.pdbx_description
1 polymer ?
#
loop_
_entity_poly.entity_id
_entity_poly.type
_entity_poly.pdbx_seq_one_letter_code
_entity_poly.pdbx_strand_id
1 'polypeptide(L)'
;MANNSKMEVELWDGGLQPQEVVAIQNIEKKFSGIGEMFPWKGYAGFRFVGLGREGEFDLVIITHCVVIIVELKDWNNGEITYKGDKWYKNDREMQRSPVSITRNKKFLLDDKFKRVRHRFTNKGHKLFVDFFVVMTGNANFSKLPESEKKHTVSLKKFLEFSNRSKFNSYFHPHPNSQVLNQDFDIFDGLFLNKDTAPKKARISGYMPDDELLTHPKNIYKEFYATTESSKNVNLLRIWDFNQIDDIKGKTPEGRVEIVSRERKILDDIKNYNLDLYNSCLTSLTPIQFEDVTSEYGEVYELKPGHIRFNEFIGKYGENLSELDRLNLIKL
;
A
#
# COMPACT_ATOMS: atom_id res chain seq x y z
N MET A 1 6.87 5.43 40.68
CA MET A 1 6.01 5.76 39.53
C MET A 1 6.30 4.72 38.44
N ALA A 2 5.38 3.83 38.13
CA ALA A 2 5.54 2.85 37.07
C ALA A 2 5.55 3.63 35.77
N ASN A 3 6.70 3.72 35.11
CA ASN A 3 6.78 4.19 33.73
C ASN A 3 5.99 3.20 32.87
N ASN A 4 4.78 3.58 32.48
CA ASN A 4 4.04 2.90 31.43
C ASN A 4 4.83 3.11 30.12
N SER A 5 5.76 2.20 29.85
CA SER A 5 6.51 2.17 28.60
C SER A 5 5.59 1.63 27.51
N LYS A 6 4.71 2.49 27.02
CA LYS A 6 3.80 2.19 25.93
C LYS A 6 4.56 2.46 24.61
N MET A 7 4.52 1.52 23.68
CA MET A 7 4.91 1.85 22.31
C MET A 7 3.93 2.90 21.77
N GLU A 8 4.45 3.96 21.19
CA GLU A 8 3.67 5.01 20.52
C GLU A 8 3.94 4.97 19.03
N VAL A 9 2.88 5.05 18.23
CA VAL A 9 2.98 5.09 16.78
C VAL A 9 2.48 6.43 16.28
N GLU A 10 3.37 7.21 15.66
CA GLU A 10 3.02 8.40 14.90
C GLU A 10 2.46 7.98 13.55
N LEU A 11 1.21 8.32 13.28
CA LEU A 11 0.47 7.91 12.10
C LEU A 11 0.24 9.10 11.17
N TRP A 12 0.61 8.95 9.88
CA TRP A 12 0.24 9.89 8.82
C TRP A 12 -1.11 9.51 8.23
N ASP A 13 -2.07 10.41 8.34
CA ASP A 13 -3.42 10.20 7.79
C ASP A 13 -3.42 10.10 6.27
N GLY A 14 -4.27 9.23 5.72
CA GLY A 14 -4.55 9.08 4.30
C GLY A 14 -3.57 8.22 3.49
N GLY A 15 -2.47 7.74 4.09
CA GLY A 15 -1.45 6.94 3.38
C GLY A 15 -1.58 5.43 3.55
N LEU A 16 -2.43 4.96 4.45
CA LEU A 16 -2.58 3.55 4.81
C LEU A 16 -3.95 3.01 4.43
N GLN A 17 -3.97 1.75 4.03
CA GLN A 17 -5.21 1.00 3.84
C GLN A 17 -5.82 0.62 5.20
N PRO A 18 -7.15 0.46 5.33
CA PRO A 18 -7.80 0.10 6.60
C PRO A 18 -7.19 -1.14 7.26
N GLN A 19 -6.87 -2.17 6.50
CA GLN A 19 -6.24 -3.39 7.00
C GLN A 19 -4.80 -3.17 7.48
N GLU A 20 -4.05 -2.24 6.87
CA GLU A 20 -2.72 -1.84 7.33
C GLU A 20 -2.81 -1.13 8.69
N VAL A 21 -3.81 -0.25 8.86
CA VAL A 21 -4.07 0.43 10.13
C VAL A 21 -4.38 -0.58 11.23
N VAL A 22 -5.27 -1.55 10.97
CA VAL A 22 -5.59 -2.61 11.94
C VAL A 22 -4.35 -3.43 12.32
N ALA A 23 -3.49 -3.76 11.35
CA ALA A 23 -2.26 -4.49 11.62
C ALA A 23 -1.30 -3.66 12.48
N ILE A 24 -1.14 -2.37 12.20
CA ILE A 24 -0.30 -1.44 12.98
C ILE A 24 -0.81 -1.33 14.41
N GLN A 25 -2.12 -1.17 14.61
CA GLN A 25 -2.72 -1.13 15.95
C GLN A 25 -2.49 -2.42 16.75
N ASN A 26 -2.54 -3.58 16.08
CA ASN A 26 -2.22 -4.86 16.72
C ASN A 26 -0.74 -4.94 17.12
N ILE A 27 0.17 -4.43 16.29
CA ILE A 27 1.61 -4.34 16.59
C ILE A 27 1.83 -3.41 17.79
N GLU A 28 1.30 -2.19 17.74
CA GLU A 28 1.40 -1.20 18.82
C GLU A 28 0.90 -1.77 20.15
N LYS A 29 -0.32 -2.33 20.15
CA LYS A 29 -0.92 -2.94 21.35
C LYS A 29 -0.06 -4.08 21.90
N LYS A 30 0.47 -4.95 21.02
CA LYS A 30 1.24 -6.12 21.45
C LYS A 30 2.60 -5.73 22.00
N PHE A 31 3.24 -4.72 21.42
CA PHE A 31 4.56 -4.27 21.85
C PHE A 31 4.50 -3.28 23.03
N SER A 32 3.36 -2.70 23.34
CA SER A 32 3.17 -1.82 24.49
C SER A 32 3.18 -2.54 25.85
N GLY A 33 3.02 -3.85 25.88
CA GLY A 33 2.89 -4.61 27.14
C GLY A 33 4.19 -5.09 27.78
N ILE A 34 5.37 -4.72 27.26
CA ILE A 34 6.64 -5.37 27.62
C ILE A 34 7.54 -4.42 28.43
N GLY A 35 7.12 -4.12 29.62
CA GLY A 35 7.60 -3.11 30.59
C GLY A 35 9.10 -2.83 30.77
N GLU A 36 10.03 -3.66 30.33
CA GLU A 36 11.47 -3.47 30.59
C GLU A 36 12.36 -3.19 29.38
N MET A 37 11.80 -3.27 28.15
CA MET A 37 12.59 -3.15 26.93
C MET A 37 12.47 -1.80 26.22
N PHE A 38 11.80 -0.83 26.80
CA PHE A 38 11.28 0.34 26.08
C PHE A 38 11.74 1.70 26.59
N PRO A 39 11.72 2.69 25.72
CA PRO A 39 10.66 3.03 24.77
C PRO A 39 10.91 2.47 23.38
N TRP A 40 9.87 1.97 22.71
CA TRP A 40 9.84 1.76 21.27
C TRP A 40 8.92 2.82 20.67
N LYS A 41 9.28 3.31 19.48
CA LYS A 41 8.48 4.28 18.77
C LYS A 41 8.27 3.83 17.33
N GLY A 42 7.05 3.97 16.83
CA GLY A 42 6.69 3.66 15.46
C GLY A 42 6.38 4.92 14.66
N TYR A 43 6.67 4.86 13.36
CA TYR A 43 6.30 5.89 12.39
C TYR A 43 5.64 5.18 11.23
N ALA A 44 4.38 5.50 10.92
CA ALA A 44 3.57 4.73 10.00
C ALA A 44 2.90 5.57 8.91
N GLY A 45 2.78 5.01 7.69
CA GLY A 45 2.05 5.62 6.60
C GLY A 45 2.73 6.83 5.97
N PHE A 46 4.05 6.89 5.93
CA PHE A 46 4.78 8.04 5.44
C PHE A 46 5.66 7.73 4.23
N ARG A 47 6.07 8.78 3.53
CA ARG A 47 7.10 8.76 2.50
C ARG A 47 8.07 9.93 2.68
N PHE A 48 9.30 9.72 2.27
CA PHE A 48 10.22 10.83 2.13
C PHE A 48 9.96 11.60 0.84
N VAL A 49 9.96 12.91 0.92
CA VAL A 49 9.82 13.84 -0.21
C VAL A 49 11.07 14.73 -0.31
N GLY A 50 11.36 15.28 -1.48
CA GLY A 50 12.47 16.19 -1.69
C GLY A 50 13.53 15.65 -2.65
N LEU A 51 14.70 16.33 -2.72
CA LEU A 51 15.80 15.98 -3.62
C LEU A 51 16.41 14.64 -3.21
N GLY A 52 16.23 13.60 -4.01
CA GLY A 52 16.83 12.28 -3.79
C GLY A 52 15.90 11.11 -4.09
N ARG A 53 16.24 9.94 -3.55
CA ARG A 53 15.42 8.75 -3.68
C ARG A 53 14.19 8.85 -2.79
N GLU A 54 13.02 8.69 -3.41
CA GLU A 54 11.76 8.55 -2.68
C GLU A 54 11.63 7.13 -2.12
N GLY A 55 11.00 7.01 -0.96
CA GLY A 55 10.67 5.72 -0.36
C GLY A 55 9.43 5.86 0.51
N GLU A 56 8.47 4.97 0.30
CA GLU A 56 7.24 4.88 1.09
C GLU A 56 7.38 3.78 2.12
N PHE A 57 6.83 3.99 3.31
CA PHE A 57 6.95 3.08 4.44
C PHE A 57 5.58 2.83 5.06
N ASP A 58 5.23 1.56 5.22
CA ASP A 58 4.00 1.19 5.94
C ASP A 58 4.21 1.42 7.43
N LEU A 59 5.31 0.89 8.00
CA LEU A 59 5.69 1.12 9.39
C LEU A 59 7.21 1.01 9.56
N VAL A 60 7.78 1.92 10.34
CA VAL A 60 9.16 1.83 10.83
C VAL A 60 9.13 1.85 12.35
N ILE A 61 9.75 0.85 12.99
CA ILE A 61 9.81 0.71 14.44
C ILE A 61 11.22 0.99 14.92
N ILE A 62 11.39 1.95 15.81
CA ILE A 62 12.64 2.22 16.50
C ILE A 62 12.61 1.45 17.81
N THR A 63 13.53 0.50 17.96
CA THR A 63 13.71 -0.25 19.20
C THR A 63 14.97 0.23 19.94
N HIS A 64 15.25 -0.37 21.08
CA HIS A 64 16.46 -0.06 21.85
C HIS A 64 17.78 -0.47 21.15
N CYS A 65 17.76 -1.21 20.04
CA CYS A 65 19.00 -1.69 19.41
C CYS A 65 18.91 -1.92 17.89
N VAL A 66 17.72 -1.84 17.31
CA VAL A 66 17.50 -2.04 15.88
C VAL A 66 16.34 -1.18 15.38
N VAL A 67 16.46 -0.71 14.15
CA VAL A 67 15.35 -0.11 13.41
C VAL A 67 14.74 -1.18 12.52
N ILE A 68 13.46 -1.42 12.64
CA ILE A 68 12.74 -2.44 11.89
C ILE A 68 11.82 -1.78 10.87
N ILE A 69 12.04 -2.03 9.59
CA ILE A 69 11.11 -1.67 8.53
C ILE A 69 10.10 -2.80 8.39
N VAL A 70 8.82 -2.48 8.47
CA VAL A 70 7.72 -3.43 8.30
C VAL A 70 6.95 -3.05 7.03
N GLU A 71 6.97 -3.95 6.06
CA GLU A 71 6.15 -3.88 4.85
C GLU A 71 4.95 -4.78 5.04
N LEU A 72 3.75 -4.24 5.01
CA LEU A 72 2.51 -4.98 5.24
C LEU A 72 1.92 -5.51 3.93
N LYS A 73 1.47 -6.76 3.91
CA LYS A 73 0.80 -7.36 2.76
C LYS A 73 -0.43 -8.13 3.21
N ASP A 74 -1.61 -7.60 2.88
CA ASP A 74 -2.88 -8.23 3.18
C ASP A 74 -3.38 -9.08 2.00
N TRP A 75 -2.66 -10.18 1.74
CA TRP A 75 -3.06 -11.12 0.71
C TRP A 75 -3.76 -12.32 1.31
N ASN A 76 -5.00 -12.50 0.89
CA ASN A 76 -5.86 -13.56 1.37
C ASN A 76 -5.98 -14.65 0.31
N ASN A 77 -6.08 -15.89 0.80
CA ASN A 77 -6.25 -17.11 0.02
C ASN A 77 -5.23 -17.32 -1.10
N GLY A 78 -4.95 -18.58 -1.38
CA GLY A 78 -4.04 -18.98 -2.44
C GLY A 78 -2.58 -19.07 -2.02
N GLU A 79 -1.75 -19.40 -2.99
CA GLU A 79 -0.36 -19.71 -2.81
C GLU A 79 0.53 -18.64 -3.44
N ILE A 80 1.54 -18.20 -2.68
CA ILE A 80 2.52 -17.22 -3.13
C ILE A 80 3.74 -17.94 -3.68
N THR A 81 4.10 -17.61 -4.92
CA THR A 81 5.29 -18.11 -5.59
C THR A 81 6.17 -16.94 -6.06
N TYR A 82 7.43 -17.26 -6.41
CA TYR A 82 8.42 -16.28 -6.83
C TYR A 82 9.02 -16.67 -8.19
N LYS A 83 9.07 -15.72 -9.13
CA LYS A 83 9.70 -15.91 -10.43
C LYS A 83 10.20 -14.56 -10.98
N GLY A 84 11.46 -14.48 -11.33
CA GLY A 84 12.03 -13.30 -12.00
C GLY A 84 11.90 -11.98 -11.22
N ASP A 85 12.22 -12.00 -9.92
CA ASP A 85 12.08 -10.85 -8.99
C ASP A 85 10.63 -10.35 -8.78
N LYS A 86 9.65 -11.24 -9.06
CA LYS A 86 8.22 -10.94 -8.88
C LYS A 86 7.53 -12.00 -8.03
N TRP A 87 6.53 -11.57 -7.28
CA TRP A 87 5.65 -12.46 -6.54
C TRP A 87 4.35 -12.70 -7.31
N TYR A 88 3.92 -13.94 -7.30
CA TYR A 88 2.68 -14.40 -7.92
C TYR A 88 1.76 -14.99 -6.85
N LYS A 89 0.45 -14.79 -7.00
CA LYS A 89 -0.58 -15.47 -6.20
C LYS A 89 -1.45 -16.30 -7.14
N ASN A 90 -1.47 -17.64 -6.96
CA ASN A 90 -2.16 -18.56 -7.86
C ASN A 90 -1.78 -18.30 -9.34
N ASP A 91 -0.47 -18.26 -9.64
CA ASP A 91 0.14 -18.00 -10.96
C ASP A 91 -0.14 -16.61 -11.56
N ARG A 92 -0.90 -15.76 -10.88
CA ARG A 92 -1.08 -14.38 -11.30
C ARG A 92 0.02 -13.50 -10.73
N GLU A 93 0.62 -12.69 -11.60
CA GLU A 93 1.59 -11.68 -11.18
C GLU A 93 0.91 -10.64 -10.27
N MET A 94 1.47 -10.45 -9.07
CA MET A 94 0.99 -9.45 -8.13
C MET A 94 1.82 -8.17 -8.21
N GLN A 95 3.12 -8.29 -7.99
CA GLN A 95 4.05 -7.17 -7.99
C GLN A 95 5.50 -7.66 -7.99
N ARG A 96 6.45 -6.73 -8.15
CA ARG A 96 7.86 -6.99 -7.84
C ARG A 96 8.00 -7.48 -6.40
N SER A 97 9.02 -8.32 -6.13
CA SER A 97 9.28 -8.87 -4.80
C SER A 97 9.20 -7.78 -3.70
N PRO A 98 8.27 -7.88 -2.75
CA PRO A 98 8.22 -6.97 -1.60
C PRO A 98 9.51 -6.98 -0.79
N VAL A 99 10.20 -8.12 -0.73
CA VAL A 99 11.51 -8.26 -0.06
C VAL A 99 12.57 -7.43 -0.78
N SER A 100 12.62 -7.48 -2.12
CA SER A 100 13.53 -6.65 -2.92
C SER A 100 13.23 -5.15 -2.76
N ILE A 101 11.96 -4.77 -2.78
CA ILE A 101 11.52 -3.38 -2.59
C ILE A 101 11.94 -2.89 -1.19
N THR A 102 11.64 -3.65 -0.15
CA THR A 102 11.90 -3.25 1.23
C THR A 102 13.41 -3.22 1.54
N ARG A 103 14.19 -4.09 0.89
CA ARG A 103 15.65 -4.01 0.94
C ARG A 103 16.19 -2.67 0.41
N ASN A 104 15.61 -2.14 -0.64
CA ASN A 104 15.98 -0.80 -1.15
C ASN A 104 15.59 0.31 -0.16
N LYS A 105 14.43 0.18 0.51
CA LYS A 105 14.02 1.10 1.59
C LYS A 105 15.01 1.06 2.76
N LYS A 106 15.54 -0.12 3.11
CA LYS A 106 16.60 -0.25 4.12
C LYS A 106 17.85 0.60 3.76
N PHE A 107 18.34 0.49 2.52
CA PHE A 107 19.48 1.30 2.10
C PHE A 107 19.20 2.80 2.14
N LEU A 108 17.98 3.22 1.81
CA LEU A 108 17.57 4.61 1.93
C LEU A 108 17.62 5.11 3.38
N LEU A 109 17.12 4.33 4.34
CA LEU A 109 17.20 4.66 5.76
C LEU A 109 18.64 4.65 6.27
N ASP A 110 19.44 3.66 5.92
CA ASP A 110 20.86 3.59 6.28
C ASP A 110 21.60 4.86 5.86
N ASP A 111 21.34 5.37 4.66
CA ASP A 111 21.98 6.60 4.16
C ASP A 111 21.49 7.85 4.92
N LYS A 112 20.20 7.91 5.27
CA LYS A 112 19.69 9.02 6.11
C LYS A 112 20.29 8.98 7.52
N PHE A 113 20.39 7.82 8.14
CA PHE A 113 20.99 7.66 9.47
C PHE A 113 22.47 7.97 9.50
N LYS A 114 23.24 7.64 8.46
CA LYS A 114 24.65 8.04 8.35
C LYS A 114 24.83 9.56 8.47
N ARG A 115 23.93 10.36 7.90
CA ARG A 115 23.99 11.82 7.92
C ARG A 115 23.80 12.42 9.32
N VAL A 116 22.99 11.76 10.16
CA VAL A 116 22.70 12.21 11.54
C VAL A 116 23.48 11.45 12.62
N ARG A 117 24.33 10.51 12.23
CA ARG A 117 25.09 9.65 13.15
C ARG A 117 25.82 10.43 14.24
N HIS A 118 26.39 11.60 13.91
CA HIS A 118 27.13 12.46 14.83
C HIS A 118 26.24 13.04 15.94
N ARG A 119 24.93 13.00 15.82
CA ARG A 119 23.96 13.52 16.79
C ARG A 119 23.68 12.52 17.91
N PHE A 120 23.84 11.21 17.67
CA PHE A 120 23.57 10.18 18.67
C PHE A 120 24.46 10.35 19.89
N THR A 121 23.91 10.02 21.05
CA THR A 121 24.62 10.10 22.34
C THR A 121 25.87 9.23 22.34
N ASN A 122 25.77 8.00 21.86
CA ASN A 122 26.93 7.14 21.65
C ASN A 122 27.65 7.50 20.34
N LYS A 123 28.80 8.12 20.41
CA LYS A 123 29.59 8.54 19.23
C LYS A 123 30.09 7.37 18.37
N GLY A 124 30.21 6.17 18.95
CA GLY A 124 30.51 4.92 18.25
C GLY A 124 29.30 4.23 17.66
N HIS A 125 28.11 4.84 17.78
CA HIS A 125 26.85 4.22 17.43
C HIS A 125 26.81 3.76 15.97
N LYS A 126 26.44 2.50 15.80
CA LYS A 126 26.14 1.88 14.51
C LYS A 126 24.70 1.42 14.55
N LEU A 127 23.80 2.24 14.04
CA LEU A 127 22.41 1.85 13.97
C LEU A 127 22.27 0.65 13.05
N PHE A 128 21.65 -0.39 13.57
CA PHE A 128 21.31 -1.58 12.80
C PHE A 128 19.90 -1.43 12.25
N VAL A 129 19.74 -1.58 10.94
CA VAL A 129 18.43 -1.56 10.27
C VAL A 129 18.15 -2.96 9.72
N ASP A 130 17.00 -3.50 10.06
CA ASP A 130 16.49 -4.74 9.48
C ASP A 130 15.09 -4.54 8.92
N PHE A 131 14.54 -5.54 8.23
CA PHE A 131 13.22 -5.40 7.63
C PHE A 131 12.48 -6.72 7.52
N PHE A 132 11.15 -6.62 7.52
CA PHE A 132 10.24 -7.73 7.29
C PHE A 132 9.14 -7.36 6.32
N VAL A 133 8.77 -8.32 5.47
CA VAL A 133 7.48 -8.37 4.80
C VAL A 133 6.54 -9.15 5.71
N VAL A 134 5.56 -8.47 6.28
CA VAL A 134 4.62 -9.07 7.23
C VAL A 134 3.29 -9.35 6.53
N MET A 135 3.00 -10.64 6.39
CA MET A 135 1.73 -11.10 5.83
C MET A 135 0.64 -10.96 6.88
N THR A 136 -0.32 -10.07 6.64
CA THR A 136 -1.49 -9.83 7.51
C THR A 136 -2.67 -10.70 7.11
N GLY A 137 -2.76 -11.05 5.82
CA GLY A 137 -3.71 -12.03 5.29
C GLY A 137 -3.26 -13.48 5.47
N ASN A 138 -4.06 -14.41 4.97
CA ASN A 138 -3.89 -15.86 5.16
C ASN A 138 -3.27 -16.59 3.96
N ALA A 139 -2.77 -15.88 2.93
CA ALA A 139 -2.14 -16.52 1.78
C ALA A 139 -0.91 -17.35 2.20
N ASN A 140 -0.75 -18.51 1.56
CA ASN A 140 0.34 -19.43 1.85
C ASN A 140 1.61 -19.01 1.10
N PHE A 141 2.68 -18.68 1.81
CA PHE A 141 3.97 -18.29 1.25
C PHE A 141 5.07 -19.35 1.43
N SER A 142 4.71 -20.61 1.71
CA SER A 142 5.67 -21.69 1.93
C SER A 142 6.51 -22.02 0.69
N LYS A 143 6.04 -21.72 -0.51
CA LYS A 143 6.76 -21.94 -1.78
C LYS A 143 7.72 -20.81 -2.18
N LEU A 144 7.82 -19.75 -1.41
CA LEU A 144 8.86 -18.76 -1.62
C LEU A 144 10.26 -19.36 -1.45
N PRO A 145 11.28 -18.93 -2.19
CA PRO A 145 12.66 -19.34 -1.97
C PRO A 145 13.17 -18.82 -0.61
N GLU A 146 14.22 -19.46 -0.07
CA GLU A 146 14.76 -19.12 1.26
C GLU A 146 15.22 -17.66 1.37
N SER A 147 15.69 -17.06 0.27
CA SER A 147 16.07 -15.64 0.23
C SER A 147 14.89 -14.69 0.50
N GLU A 148 13.68 -15.09 0.12
CA GLU A 148 12.45 -14.35 0.37
C GLU A 148 11.83 -14.71 1.73
N LYS A 149 11.78 -16.02 2.06
CA LYS A 149 11.25 -16.51 3.34
C LYS A 149 11.95 -15.95 4.56
N LYS A 150 13.26 -15.76 4.48
CA LYS A 150 14.06 -15.20 5.58
C LYS A 150 13.50 -13.86 6.09
N HIS A 151 12.93 -13.06 5.18
CA HIS A 151 12.39 -11.74 5.49
C HIS A 151 10.86 -11.69 5.43
N THR A 152 10.19 -12.84 5.22
CA THR A 152 8.73 -12.92 5.12
C THR A 152 8.17 -13.69 6.30
N VAL A 153 7.28 -13.07 7.06
CA VAL A 153 6.68 -13.67 8.25
C VAL A 153 5.17 -13.38 8.30
N SER A 154 4.40 -14.25 8.95
CA SER A 154 3.02 -13.90 9.28
C SER A 154 2.97 -12.84 10.38
N LEU A 155 1.89 -12.08 10.46
CA LEU A 155 1.68 -11.11 11.55
C LEU A 155 1.82 -11.80 12.92
N LYS A 156 1.22 -12.99 13.08
CA LYS A 156 1.33 -13.76 14.31
C LYS A 156 2.79 -14.04 14.71
N LYS A 157 3.63 -14.45 13.76
CA LYS A 157 5.05 -14.72 14.01
C LYS A 157 5.83 -13.43 14.29
N PHE A 158 5.52 -12.32 13.60
CA PHE A 158 6.12 -11.02 13.86
C PHE A 158 5.83 -10.54 15.28
N LEU A 159 4.60 -10.70 15.75
CA LEU A 159 4.19 -10.34 17.10
C LEU A 159 4.91 -11.13 18.20
N GLU A 160 5.55 -12.27 17.88
CA GLU A 160 6.37 -13.01 18.83
C GLU A 160 7.64 -12.27 19.27
N PHE A 161 8.12 -11.31 18.48
CA PHE A 161 9.21 -10.42 18.88
C PHE A 161 8.87 -9.53 20.09
N SER A 162 7.62 -9.52 20.50
CA SER A 162 7.22 -8.97 21.80
C SER A 162 7.83 -9.76 22.98
N ASN A 163 8.30 -10.97 22.77
CA ASN A 163 9.02 -11.73 23.77
C ASN A 163 10.52 -11.39 23.70
N ARG A 164 11.09 -10.89 24.81
CA ARG A 164 12.51 -10.46 24.91
C ARG A 164 13.48 -11.53 24.48
N SER A 165 13.26 -12.80 24.87
CA SER A 165 14.14 -13.89 24.50
C SER A 165 14.15 -14.14 23.01
N LYS A 166 12.97 -14.16 22.37
CA LYS A 166 12.84 -14.31 20.91
C LYS A 166 13.43 -13.13 20.16
N PHE A 167 13.19 -11.91 20.64
CA PHE A 167 13.77 -10.69 20.07
C PHE A 167 15.29 -10.74 20.12
N ASN A 168 15.88 -10.98 21.29
CA ASN A 168 17.34 -11.01 21.47
C ASN A 168 17.98 -12.17 20.69
N SER A 169 17.33 -13.33 20.62
CA SER A 169 17.79 -14.47 19.83
C SER A 169 17.83 -14.21 18.33
N TYR A 170 16.94 -13.36 17.83
CA TYR A 170 16.90 -13.01 16.41
C TYR A 170 17.84 -11.85 16.06
N PHE A 171 17.74 -10.73 16.79
CA PHE A 171 18.47 -9.50 16.45
C PHE A 171 19.88 -9.42 17.02
N HIS A 172 20.22 -10.26 17.99
CA HIS A 172 21.54 -10.26 18.64
C HIS A 172 22.00 -8.85 19.02
N PRO A 173 21.32 -8.15 19.94
CA PRO A 173 21.61 -6.75 20.27
C PRO A 173 23.08 -6.53 20.60
N HIS A 174 23.69 -5.52 19.94
CA HIS A 174 25.09 -5.17 20.16
C HIS A 174 25.18 -3.85 20.95
N PRO A 175 26.11 -3.72 21.92
CA PRO A 175 26.24 -2.49 22.72
C PRO A 175 26.38 -1.21 21.88
N ASN A 176 27.07 -1.29 20.73
CA ASN A 176 27.25 -0.15 19.84
C ASN A 176 25.99 0.24 19.04
N SER A 177 24.95 -0.60 19.03
CA SER A 177 23.67 -0.29 18.36
C SER A 177 22.59 0.21 19.33
N GLN A 178 22.93 0.39 20.61
CA GLN A 178 21.99 0.81 21.64
C GLN A 178 21.44 2.21 21.36
N VAL A 179 20.10 2.33 21.34
CA VAL A 179 19.37 3.59 21.25
C VAL A 179 18.95 3.99 22.65
N LEU A 180 19.27 5.22 23.06
CA LEU A 180 18.89 5.76 24.35
C LEU A 180 17.65 6.65 24.22
N ASN A 181 16.94 6.89 25.35
CA ASN A 181 15.72 7.69 25.35
C ASN A 181 15.94 9.09 24.75
N GLN A 182 17.06 9.71 25.02
CA GLN A 182 17.42 11.03 24.50
C GLN A 182 17.74 11.03 22.99
N ASP A 183 17.93 9.87 22.38
CA ASP A 183 18.18 9.76 20.94
C ASP A 183 16.86 9.79 20.13
N PHE A 184 15.67 9.66 20.77
CA PHE A 184 14.40 9.65 20.05
C PHE A 184 14.09 10.98 19.35
N ASP A 185 14.53 12.11 19.89
CA ASP A 185 14.40 13.41 19.21
C ASP A 185 15.11 13.45 17.86
N ILE A 186 16.16 12.63 17.67
CA ILE A 186 16.86 12.52 16.38
C ILE A 186 15.95 11.83 15.36
N PHE A 187 15.23 10.78 15.78
CA PHE A 187 14.29 10.08 14.90
C PHE A 187 13.07 10.95 14.59
N ASP A 188 12.51 11.65 15.58
CA ASP A 188 11.45 12.63 15.35
C ASP A 188 11.88 13.69 14.34
N GLY A 189 13.09 14.23 14.49
CA GLY A 189 13.66 15.18 13.54
C GLY A 189 13.88 14.61 12.13
N LEU A 190 13.96 13.28 11.96
CA LEU A 190 14.08 12.63 10.66
C LEU A 190 12.74 12.27 10.03
N PHE A 191 11.79 11.83 10.84
CA PHE A 191 10.52 11.29 10.36
C PHE A 191 9.38 12.31 10.41
N LEU A 192 9.41 13.31 11.29
CA LEU A 192 8.35 14.31 11.48
C LEU A 192 8.71 15.69 10.92
N ASN A 193 9.55 15.77 9.91
CA ASN A 193 9.99 17.02 9.32
C ASN A 193 9.29 17.32 7.98
N LYS A 194 9.57 18.50 7.42
CA LYS A 194 9.01 18.95 6.11
C LYS A 194 9.39 18.07 4.92
N ASP A 195 10.39 17.19 5.07
CA ASP A 195 10.82 16.27 4.02
C ASP A 195 10.09 14.93 4.11
N THR A 196 9.04 14.84 4.92
CA THR A 196 8.13 13.70 5.04
C THR A 196 6.70 14.12 4.71
N ALA A 197 5.95 13.21 4.12
CA ALA A 197 4.55 13.40 3.75
C ALA A 197 3.80 12.06 3.93
N PRO A 198 2.47 12.05 3.95
CA PRO A 198 1.71 10.83 3.90
C PRO A 198 2.14 9.93 2.73
N LYS A 199 2.17 8.62 2.95
CA LYS A 199 2.33 7.61 1.89
C LYS A 199 1.20 7.81 0.87
N LYS A 200 1.49 7.62 -0.41
CA LYS A 200 0.44 7.63 -1.43
C LYS A 200 -0.41 6.36 -1.27
N ALA A 201 -1.71 6.52 -1.13
CA ALA A 201 -2.64 5.39 -1.11
C ALA A 201 -2.50 4.58 -2.41
N ARG A 202 -2.44 3.26 -2.32
CA ARG A 202 -2.40 2.36 -3.48
C ARG A 202 -3.61 1.47 -3.46
N ILE A 203 -4.24 1.32 -4.61
CA ILE A 203 -5.37 0.42 -4.79
C ILE A 203 -4.98 -0.60 -5.84
N SER A 204 -4.95 -1.87 -5.46
CA SER A 204 -4.54 -2.97 -6.35
C SER A 204 -3.16 -2.75 -7.01
N GLY A 205 -2.23 -2.06 -6.33
CA GLY A 205 -0.89 -1.75 -6.83
C GLY A 205 -0.80 -0.49 -7.69
N TYR A 206 -1.92 0.20 -7.94
CA TYR A 206 -1.97 1.46 -8.68
C TYR A 206 -2.00 2.65 -7.73
N MET A 207 -1.24 3.69 -8.08
CA MET A 207 -1.22 4.97 -7.37
C MET A 207 -2.19 5.92 -8.06
N PRO A 208 -3.21 6.42 -7.37
CA PRO A 208 -4.06 7.46 -7.92
C PRO A 208 -3.25 8.76 -8.07
N ASP A 209 -3.42 9.40 -9.20
CA ASP A 209 -2.95 10.76 -9.49
C ASP A 209 -4.09 11.76 -9.24
N ASP A 210 -4.32 12.72 -10.16
CA ASP A 210 -5.36 13.71 -10.02
C ASP A 210 -6.76 13.10 -10.12
N GLU A 211 -7.69 13.59 -9.30
CA GLU A 211 -9.10 13.24 -9.35
C GLU A 211 -9.73 13.76 -10.65
N LEU A 212 -10.34 12.87 -11.42
CA LEU A 212 -10.97 13.17 -12.70
C LEU A 212 -12.46 13.45 -12.56
N LEU A 213 -13.12 12.66 -11.71
CA LEU A 213 -14.57 12.68 -11.55
C LEU A 213 -14.95 12.23 -10.16
N THR A 214 -15.89 12.95 -9.55
CA THR A 214 -16.65 12.47 -8.41
C THR A 214 -18.11 12.28 -8.82
N HIS A 215 -18.66 11.08 -8.57
CA HIS A 215 -20.08 10.84 -8.78
C HIS A 215 -20.93 11.82 -7.94
N PRO A 216 -22.03 12.39 -8.46
CA PRO A 216 -22.83 13.42 -7.76
C PRO A 216 -23.32 13.00 -6.35
N LYS A 217 -23.49 11.70 -6.13
CA LYS A 217 -23.83 11.13 -4.82
C LYS A 217 -22.62 10.54 -4.07
N ASN A 218 -21.40 10.87 -4.47
CA ASN A 218 -20.16 10.34 -3.90
C ASN A 218 -20.03 8.81 -3.89
N ILE A 219 -20.80 8.11 -4.73
CA ILE A 219 -20.81 6.62 -4.78
C ILE A 219 -19.46 6.10 -5.29
N TYR A 220 -18.81 6.82 -6.19
CA TYR A 220 -17.45 6.52 -6.65
C TYR A 220 -16.71 7.79 -7.05
N LYS A 221 -15.39 7.68 -7.05
CA LYS A 221 -14.45 8.65 -7.61
C LYS A 221 -13.60 7.98 -8.67
N GLU A 222 -13.15 8.73 -9.66
CA GLU A 222 -12.26 8.27 -10.69
C GLU A 222 -11.00 9.11 -10.75
N PHE A 223 -9.88 8.42 -10.98
CA PHE A 223 -8.55 9.00 -11.02
C PHE A 223 -7.78 8.46 -12.22
N TYR A 224 -6.86 9.24 -12.74
CA TYR A 224 -5.75 8.62 -13.44
C TYR A 224 -4.89 7.87 -12.44
N ALA A 225 -4.33 6.74 -12.87
CA ALA A 225 -3.50 5.92 -11.99
C ALA A 225 -2.36 5.26 -12.75
N THR A 226 -1.20 5.18 -12.11
CA THR A 226 0.01 4.56 -12.62
C THR A 226 0.51 3.48 -11.67
N THR A 227 1.36 2.57 -12.15
CA THR A 227 2.07 1.62 -11.29
C THR A 227 3.55 2.01 -11.19
N GLU A 228 4.25 1.53 -10.16
CA GLU A 228 5.71 1.74 -10.06
C GLU A 228 6.49 1.14 -11.24
N SER A 229 5.97 0.07 -11.83
CA SER A 229 6.63 -0.68 -12.88
C SER A 229 6.29 -0.21 -14.30
N SER A 230 5.25 0.59 -14.45
CA SER A 230 4.77 1.06 -15.76
C SER A 230 4.35 2.51 -15.69
N LYS A 231 4.78 3.28 -16.69
CA LYS A 231 4.32 4.66 -16.91
C LYS A 231 2.98 4.73 -17.65
N ASN A 232 2.38 3.60 -17.98
CA ASN A 232 1.08 3.58 -18.62
C ASN A 232 0.04 4.13 -17.67
N VAL A 233 -0.67 5.14 -18.13
CA VAL A 233 -1.79 5.73 -17.39
C VAL A 233 -3.00 4.84 -17.56
N ASN A 234 -3.65 4.51 -16.45
CA ASN A 234 -4.89 3.75 -16.39
C ASN A 234 -5.96 4.57 -15.68
N LEU A 235 -7.22 4.15 -15.79
CA LEU A 235 -8.32 4.75 -15.06
C LEU A 235 -8.58 3.90 -13.80
N LEU A 236 -8.53 4.53 -12.64
CA LEU A 236 -8.88 3.91 -11.36
C LEU A 236 -10.22 4.47 -10.89
N ARG A 237 -11.20 3.59 -10.66
CA ARG A 237 -12.46 3.94 -10.01
C ARG A 237 -12.47 3.38 -8.59
N ILE A 238 -12.71 4.26 -7.62
CA ILE A 238 -12.83 3.91 -6.20
C ILE A 238 -14.28 4.04 -5.80
N TRP A 239 -14.90 2.92 -5.45
CA TRP A 239 -16.28 2.86 -4.95
C TRP A 239 -16.31 3.10 -3.44
N ASP A 240 -17.27 3.89 -2.97
CA ASP A 240 -17.67 3.98 -1.57
C ASP A 240 -19.12 3.45 -1.44
N PHE A 241 -19.25 2.20 -1.07
CA PHE A 241 -20.55 1.53 -0.93
C PHE A 241 -21.37 2.06 0.24
N ASN A 242 -20.76 2.78 1.19
CA ASN A 242 -21.50 3.41 2.28
C ASN A 242 -22.43 4.51 1.78
N GLN A 243 -22.14 5.08 0.61
CA GLN A 243 -22.97 6.11 -0.05
C GLN A 243 -24.15 5.53 -0.84
N ILE A 244 -24.27 4.22 -0.90
CA ILE A 244 -25.38 3.55 -1.58
C ILE A 244 -26.48 3.26 -0.56
N ASP A 245 -27.63 3.91 -0.73
CA ASP A 245 -28.79 3.76 0.17
C ASP A 245 -29.43 2.37 0.09
N ASP A 246 -29.29 1.67 -1.05
CA ASP A 246 -29.83 0.33 -1.27
C ASP A 246 -29.12 -0.70 -0.35
N ILE A 247 -29.89 -1.71 0.07
CA ILE A 247 -29.38 -2.83 0.88
C ILE A 247 -28.20 -3.55 0.22
N LYS A 248 -28.13 -3.55 -1.12
CA LYS A 248 -27.02 -4.12 -1.88
C LYS A 248 -25.68 -3.45 -1.57
N GLY A 249 -25.63 -2.15 -1.29
CA GLY A 249 -24.41 -1.49 -0.86
C GLY A 249 -23.92 -1.93 0.52
N LYS A 250 -24.84 -2.45 1.36
CA LYS A 250 -24.57 -2.79 2.76
C LYS A 250 -24.16 -4.24 2.97
N THR A 251 -24.45 -5.13 2.01
CA THR A 251 -24.10 -6.56 2.10
C THR A 251 -22.91 -6.90 1.20
N PRO A 252 -22.03 -7.84 1.59
CA PRO A 252 -20.90 -8.29 0.76
C PRO A 252 -21.37 -8.77 -0.61
N GLU A 253 -22.41 -9.61 -0.65
CA GLU A 253 -22.97 -10.18 -1.89
C GLU A 253 -23.53 -9.09 -2.80
N GLY A 254 -24.23 -8.11 -2.23
CA GLY A 254 -24.79 -7.00 -2.98
C GLY A 254 -23.71 -6.09 -3.56
N ARG A 255 -22.63 -5.81 -2.84
CA ARG A 255 -21.48 -5.06 -3.35
C ARG A 255 -20.84 -5.77 -4.54
N VAL A 256 -20.63 -7.08 -4.43
CA VAL A 256 -20.11 -7.89 -5.53
C VAL A 256 -21.05 -7.86 -6.74
N GLU A 257 -22.35 -7.92 -6.52
CA GLU A 257 -23.33 -7.82 -7.61
C GLU A 257 -23.21 -6.47 -8.35
N ILE A 258 -23.07 -5.37 -7.61
CA ILE A 258 -22.90 -4.02 -8.19
C ILE A 258 -21.65 -3.98 -9.07
N VAL A 259 -20.49 -4.38 -8.54
CA VAL A 259 -19.21 -4.35 -9.28
C VAL A 259 -19.22 -5.30 -10.47
N SER A 260 -19.83 -6.48 -10.33
CA SER A 260 -19.89 -7.48 -11.40
C SER A 260 -20.83 -7.12 -12.55
N ARG A 261 -21.74 -6.17 -12.35
CA ARG A 261 -22.75 -5.81 -13.35
C ARG A 261 -22.13 -5.31 -14.66
N GLU A 262 -21.16 -4.43 -14.56
CA GLU A 262 -20.47 -3.88 -15.72
C GLU A 262 -19.76 -4.98 -16.52
N ARG A 263 -19.11 -5.91 -15.84
CA ARG A 263 -18.43 -7.06 -16.50
C ARG A 263 -19.39 -7.99 -17.20
N LYS A 264 -20.53 -8.28 -16.59
CA LYS A 264 -21.57 -9.11 -17.24
C LYS A 264 -22.05 -8.46 -18.53
N ILE A 265 -22.27 -7.14 -18.53
CA ILE A 265 -22.65 -6.40 -19.74
C ILE A 265 -21.53 -6.46 -20.79
N LEU A 266 -20.28 -6.30 -20.38
CA LEU A 266 -19.14 -6.39 -21.30
C LEU A 266 -18.96 -7.80 -21.88
N ASP A 267 -19.19 -8.84 -21.09
CA ASP A 267 -19.17 -10.23 -21.56
C ASP A 267 -20.30 -10.49 -22.58
N ASP A 268 -21.49 -9.97 -22.35
CA ASP A 268 -22.59 -10.04 -23.32
C ASP A 268 -22.22 -9.29 -24.62
N ILE A 269 -21.69 -8.07 -24.53
CA ILE A 269 -21.24 -7.29 -25.68
C ILE A 269 -20.17 -8.07 -26.46
N LYS A 270 -19.20 -8.68 -25.78
CA LYS A 270 -18.15 -9.48 -26.39
C LYS A 270 -18.69 -10.65 -27.20
N ASN A 271 -19.74 -11.30 -26.71
CA ASN A 271 -20.37 -12.43 -27.39
C ASN A 271 -21.15 -12.01 -28.65
N TYR A 272 -21.70 -10.78 -28.67
CA TYR A 272 -22.50 -10.29 -29.78
C TYR A 272 -21.75 -9.40 -30.76
N ASN A 273 -20.77 -8.60 -30.29
CA ASN A 273 -20.03 -7.65 -31.13
C ASN A 273 -18.65 -7.39 -30.55
N LEU A 274 -17.66 -8.10 -31.13
CA LEU A 274 -16.27 -7.99 -30.67
C LEU A 274 -15.65 -6.61 -30.93
N ASP A 275 -16.04 -5.92 -32.01
CA ASP A 275 -15.51 -4.59 -32.32
C ASP A 275 -16.00 -3.57 -31.33
N LEU A 276 -17.27 -3.66 -30.94
CA LEU A 276 -17.82 -2.83 -29.87
C LEU A 276 -17.13 -3.12 -28.54
N TYR A 277 -16.94 -4.39 -28.19
CA TYR A 277 -16.20 -4.78 -26.98
C TYR A 277 -14.78 -4.19 -26.97
N ASN A 278 -14.06 -4.25 -28.08
CA ASN A 278 -12.70 -3.70 -28.19
C ASN A 278 -12.66 -2.17 -28.05
N SER A 279 -13.80 -1.50 -28.21
CA SER A 279 -13.96 -0.06 -28.01
C SER A 279 -14.37 0.30 -26.57
N CYS A 280 -14.76 -0.67 -25.76
CA CYS A 280 -15.10 -0.45 -24.36
C CYS A 280 -13.87 -0.39 -23.45
N LEU A 281 -14.00 0.26 -22.31
CA LEU A 281 -13.01 0.16 -21.23
C LEU A 281 -13.10 -1.24 -20.60
N THR A 282 -11.96 -1.92 -20.49
CA THR A 282 -11.89 -3.24 -19.88
C THR A 282 -11.18 -3.18 -18.52
N SER A 283 -11.77 -3.84 -17.52
CA SER A 283 -11.15 -3.92 -16.21
C SER A 283 -9.91 -4.80 -16.22
N LEU A 284 -8.82 -4.29 -15.65
CA LEU A 284 -7.56 -5.00 -15.43
C LEU A 284 -7.54 -5.78 -14.11
N THR A 285 -8.42 -5.44 -13.18
CA THR A 285 -8.50 -6.07 -11.87
C THR A 285 -9.59 -7.14 -11.85
N PRO A 286 -9.28 -8.42 -11.64
CA PRO A 286 -10.32 -9.43 -11.43
C PRO A 286 -11.03 -9.16 -10.10
N ILE A 287 -12.35 -9.32 -10.09
CA ILE A 287 -13.13 -9.26 -8.86
C ILE A 287 -12.84 -10.54 -8.06
N GLN A 288 -12.29 -10.37 -6.87
CA GLN A 288 -12.28 -11.42 -5.85
C GLN A 288 -13.38 -11.06 -4.86
N PHE A 289 -14.30 -11.97 -4.61
CA PHE A 289 -15.47 -11.73 -3.74
C PHE A 289 -15.09 -11.23 -2.35
N GLU A 290 -13.92 -11.64 -1.85
CA GLU A 290 -13.40 -11.32 -0.53
C GLU A 290 -12.77 -9.92 -0.44
N ASP A 291 -12.46 -9.31 -1.58
CA ASP A 291 -11.81 -8.00 -1.65
C ASP A 291 -12.81 -6.84 -1.74
N VAL A 292 -14.11 -7.13 -1.98
CA VAL A 292 -15.13 -6.09 -2.09
C VAL A 292 -15.65 -5.72 -0.71
N THR A 293 -14.89 -4.86 -0.03
CA THR A 293 -15.26 -4.27 1.26
C THR A 293 -16.20 -3.06 1.10
N SER A 294 -16.32 -2.21 2.10
CA SER A 294 -17.09 -0.95 2.00
C SER A 294 -16.48 0.06 1.01
N GLU A 295 -15.18 -0.05 0.75
CA GLU A 295 -14.47 0.64 -0.32
C GLU A 295 -13.87 -0.39 -1.27
N TYR A 296 -13.92 -0.13 -2.57
CA TYR A 296 -13.36 -1.03 -3.58
C TYR A 296 -12.78 -0.25 -4.76
N GLY A 297 -11.56 -0.61 -5.15
CA GLY A 297 -10.89 -0.01 -6.30
C GLY A 297 -10.88 -0.92 -7.52
N GLU A 298 -11.32 -0.41 -8.65
CA GLU A 298 -11.29 -1.10 -9.94
C GLU A 298 -10.47 -0.30 -10.95
N VAL A 299 -9.55 -0.99 -11.62
CA VAL A 299 -8.66 -0.38 -12.60
C VAL A 299 -9.07 -0.79 -14.01
N TYR A 300 -9.19 0.19 -14.88
CA TYR A 300 -9.52 0.00 -16.29
C TYR A 300 -8.32 0.35 -17.17
N GLU A 301 -8.13 -0.44 -18.22
CA GLU A 301 -7.12 -0.16 -19.24
C GLU A 301 -7.49 1.12 -20.00
N LEU A 302 -6.63 2.13 -19.94
CA LEU A 302 -6.77 3.32 -20.76
C LEU A 302 -5.81 3.21 -21.96
N LYS A 303 -6.36 2.93 -23.13
CA LYS A 303 -5.55 2.81 -24.36
C LYS A 303 -4.98 4.19 -24.74
N PRO A 304 -3.75 4.25 -25.29
CA PRO A 304 -3.15 5.51 -25.72
C PRO A 304 -4.07 6.28 -26.69
N GLY A 305 -4.22 7.56 -26.46
CA GLY A 305 -5.07 8.43 -27.28
C GLY A 305 -6.55 8.44 -26.92
N HIS A 306 -7.00 7.60 -25.98
CA HIS A 306 -8.36 7.68 -25.47
C HIS A 306 -8.47 8.82 -24.46
N ILE A 307 -9.52 9.63 -24.61
CA ILE A 307 -9.90 10.69 -23.69
C ILE A 307 -11.37 10.53 -23.32
N ARG A 308 -11.80 11.08 -22.22
CA ARG A 308 -13.20 11.07 -21.82
C ARG A 308 -14.05 11.86 -22.81
N PHE A 309 -15.30 11.43 -22.99
CA PHE A 309 -16.22 12.10 -23.89
C PHE A 309 -16.44 13.58 -23.51
N ASN A 310 -16.57 13.90 -22.23
CA ASN A 310 -16.68 15.27 -21.76
C ASN A 310 -15.41 16.10 -22.02
N GLU A 311 -14.22 15.50 -21.86
CA GLU A 311 -12.95 16.15 -22.20
C GLU A 311 -12.83 16.35 -23.73
N PHE A 312 -13.26 15.36 -24.52
CA PHE A 312 -13.32 15.45 -25.96
C PHE A 312 -14.22 16.61 -26.39
N ILE A 313 -15.44 16.69 -25.83
CA ILE A 313 -16.37 17.79 -26.13
C ILE A 313 -15.80 19.11 -25.67
N GLY A 314 -15.20 19.21 -24.48
CA GLY A 314 -14.58 20.46 -24.00
C GLY A 314 -13.41 20.92 -24.88
N LYS A 315 -12.63 19.99 -25.43
CA LYS A 315 -11.44 20.32 -26.24
C LYS A 315 -11.72 20.52 -27.71
N TYR A 316 -12.67 19.77 -28.27
CA TYR A 316 -12.93 19.72 -29.72
C TYR A 316 -14.35 20.12 -30.10
N GLY A 317 -15.27 20.22 -29.14
CA GLY A 317 -16.72 20.38 -29.38
C GLY A 317 -17.09 21.63 -30.19
N GLU A 318 -16.35 22.75 -30.01
CA GLU A 318 -16.56 23.98 -30.77
C GLU A 318 -16.19 23.79 -32.24
N ASN A 319 -15.24 22.93 -32.56
CA ASN A 319 -14.74 22.67 -33.91
C ASN A 319 -15.46 21.52 -34.62
N LEU A 320 -16.40 20.85 -33.95
CA LEU A 320 -17.16 19.76 -34.56
C LEU A 320 -18.23 20.32 -35.51
N SER A 321 -18.30 19.79 -36.73
CA SER A 321 -19.38 20.03 -37.65
C SER A 321 -20.72 19.55 -37.09
N GLU A 322 -21.83 20.08 -37.62
CA GLU A 322 -23.18 19.59 -37.26
C GLU A 322 -23.34 18.10 -37.50
N LEU A 323 -22.77 17.58 -38.59
CA LEU A 323 -22.79 16.18 -38.93
C LEU A 323 -22.00 15.32 -37.92
N ASP A 324 -20.83 15.78 -37.46
CA ASP A 324 -20.04 15.12 -36.45
C ASP A 324 -20.75 15.03 -35.11
N ARG A 325 -21.42 16.16 -34.71
CA ARG A 325 -22.23 16.20 -33.49
C ARG A 325 -23.39 15.21 -33.54
N LEU A 326 -24.07 15.13 -34.69
CA LEU A 326 -25.15 14.14 -34.91
C LEU A 326 -24.65 12.71 -34.90
N ASN A 327 -23.48 12.45 -35.45
CA ASN A 327 -22.85 11.13 -35.42
C ASN A 327 -22.45 10.71 -34.00
N LEU A 328 -21.97 11.63 -33.16
CA LEU A 328 -21.65 11.37 -31.76
C LEU A 328 -22.90 11.05 -30.91
N ILE A 329 -24.08 11.56 -31.29
CA ILE A 329 -25.36 11.27 -30.60
C ILE A 329 -25.90 9.89 -30.99
N LYS A 330 -25.50 9.36 -32.15
CA LYS A 330 -25.94 8.05 -32.65
C LYS A 330 -25.13 6.86 -32.09
N LEU A 331 -23.97 7.13 -31.48
CA LEU A 331 -23.17 6.14 -30.73
C LEU A 331 -23.75 5.93 -29.35
#